data_ae90065709fef1a693dd8002496824ca
#
_entry.id   ae90065709fef1a693dd8002496824ca
#
_cell.length_a   1.000
_cell.length_b   1.000
_cell.length_c   1.000
_cell.angle_alpha   90.00
_cell.angle_beta   90.00
_cell.angle_gamma   90.00
#
_symmetry.space_group_name_H-M   'P 1'
#
loop_
_entity.id
_entity.type
_entity.pdbx_description
1 polymer ?
#
loop_
_entity_poly.entity_id
_entity_poly.type
_entity_poly.pdbx_seq_one_letter_code
_entity_poly.pdbx_strand_id
1 'polypeptide(L)'
;MRQYLDLLRRIMDEGTVRHDRTGVGTKSVFGHQMRFDLSEGFPLLTTKKVHLKSVIHELLWFIAGDTNVRYLQENGVTIWDEWADADGNLGPVYGHQWRFWPAPDGRSIDQLAQVVDRIRRTPDSRRLLVTAWNPGEVDRMALPPCHCLFQFYVADGKLSCQLYQRSADTFLGVPFNIASYALLTLMIAQVTGLRAGEFIHTTGDTHIYLNHFDQVREQLSREPRPLPVMKLNPAVTDLFAFRYGDFSLEGYDPWPAIKAPVAV
;
A
#
# COMPACT_ATOMS: atom_id res chain seq x y z
N MET A 1 10.23 -0.71 -12.62
CA MET A 1 8.99 0.16 -12.59
C MET A 1 8.29 0.30 -13.94
N ARG A 2 8.72 -0.46 -14.96
CA ARG A 2 8.06 -0.42 -16.30
C ARG A 2 6.61 -0.89 -16.24
N GLN A 3 6.33 -1.95 -15.46
CA GLN A 3 4.98 -2.50 -15.30
C GLN A 3 3.95 -1.46 -14.79
N TYR A 4 4.37 -0.47 -13.98
CA TYR A 4 3.49 0.63 -13.58
C TYR A 4 3.25 1.62 -14.74
N LEU A 5 4.27 1.95 -15.53
CA LEU A 5 4.11 2.80 -16.70
C LEU A 5 3.27 2.13 -17.79
N ASP A 6 3.39 0.82 -17.93
CA ASP A 6 2.58 0.04 -18.88
C ASP A 6 1.10 0.03 -18.44
N LEU A 7 0.83 0.00 -17.13
CA LEU A 7 -0.53 0.19 -16.62
C LEU A 7 -1.08 1.58 -16.96
N LEU A 8 -0.31 2.65 -16.76
CA LEU A 8 -0.72 4.00 -17.15
C LEU A 8 -1.06 4.08 -18.64
N ARG A 9 -0.19 3.53 -19.53
CA ARG A 9 -0.45 3.47 -20.97
C ARG A 9 -1.73 2.71 -21.27
N ARG A 10 -1.88 1.51 -20.70
CA ARG A 10 -3.07 0.68 -20.87
C ARG A 10 -4.35 1.43 -20.53
N ILE A 11 -4.39 2.15 -19.40
CA ILE A 11 -5.57 2.93 -19.04
C ILE A 11 -5.81 4.07 -20.02
N MET A 12 -4.74 4.79 -20.41
CA MET A 12 -4.85 5.91 -21.37
C MET A 12 -5.32 5.46 -22.75
N ASP A 13 -4.92 4.28 -23.20
CA ASP A 13 -5.24 3.78 -24.54
C ASP A 13 -6.56 3.00 -24.59
N GLU A 14 -6.74 2.04 -23.68
CA GLU A 14 -7.81 1.04 -23.70
C GLU A 14 -8.95 1.34 -22.73
N GLY A 15 -8.74 2.22 -21.74
CA GLY A 15 -9.71 2.45 -20.66
C GLY A 15 -11.02 3.05 -21.12
N THR A 16 -12.09 2.76 -20.41
CA THR A 16 -13.42 3.32 -20.62
C THR A 16 -13.64 4.52 -19.72
N VAL A 17 -14.17 5.61 -20.28
CA VAL A 17 -14.55 6.80 -19.51
C VAL A 17 -15.83 6.50 -18.72
N ARG A 18 -15.80 6.83 -17.42
CA ARG A 18 -16.91 6.61 -16.49
C ARG A 18 -17.13 7.85 -15.61
N HIS A 19 -18.39 8.07 -15.24
CA HIS A 19 -18.71 9.00 -14.16
C HIS A 19 -18.37 8.35 -12.82
N ASP A 20 -17.97 9.17 -11.86
CA ASP A 20 -17.65 8.74 -10.52
C ASP A 20 -18.31 9.63 -9.45
N ARG A 21 -18.22 9.23 -8.19
CA ARG A 21 -18.81 9.94 -7.05
C ARG A 21 -18.32 11.39 -6.91
N THR A 22 -17.06 11.65 -7.29
CA THR A 22 -16.45 12.98 -7.13
C THR A 22 -16.89 13.98 -8.21
N GLY A 23 -17.56 13.52 -9.27
CA GLY A 23 -17.97 14.34 -10.40
C GLY A 23 -16.84 14.71 -11.37
N VAL A 24 -15.59 14.35 -11.07
CA VAL A 24 -14.42 14.59 -11.94
C VAL A 24 -14.47 13.67 -13.16
N GLY A 25 -14.94 12.44 -12.98
CA GLY A 25 -14.88 11.37 -13.96
C GLY A 25 -13.54 10.68 -14.01
N THR A 26 -13.55 9.44 -14.47
CA THR A 26 -12.36 8.58 -14.56
C THR A 26 -12.29 7.90 -15.92
N LYS A 27 -11.08 7.52 -16.33
CA LYS A 27 -10.85 6.53 -17.38
C LYS A 27 -10.27 5.28 -16.72
N SER A 28 -10.89 4.11 -16.92
CA SER A 28 -10.57 2.91 -16.16
C SER A 28 -10.52 1.64 -16.99
N VAL A 29 -9.72 0.68 -16.50
CA VAL A 29 -9.77 -0.73 -16.90
C VAL A 29 -10.18 -1.57 -15.69
N PHE A 30 -10.83 -2.72 -15.91
CA PHE A 30 -11.19 -3.63 -14.84
C PHE A 30 -10.29 -4.86 -14.83
N GLY A 31 -9.57 -5.04 -13.73
CA GLY A 31 -8.63 -6.14 -13.55
C GLY A 31 -7.27 -5.90 -14.19
N HIS A 32 -6.24 -5.76 -13.34
CA HIS A 32 -4.84 -5.69 -13.75
C HIS A 32 -3.94 -6.28 -12.67
N GLN A 33 -2.79 -6.82 -13.06
CA GLN A 33 -1.79 -7.34 -12.13
C GLN A 33 -0.40 -6.86 -12.52
N MET A 34 0.34 -6.35 -11.53
CA MET A 34 1.75 -5.99 -11.64
C MET A 34 2.58 -6.88 -10.71
N ARG A 35 3.81 -7.19 -11.09
CA ARG A 35 4.77 -7.95 -10.28
C ARG A 35 6.05 -7.17 -10.12
N PHE A 36 6.59 -7.15 -8.91
CA PHE A 36 7.81 -6.47 -8.54
C PHE A 36 8.73 -7.45 -7.81
N ASP A 37 9.83 -7.83 -8.43
CA ASP A 37 10.88 -8.62 -7.76
C ASP A 37 11.63 -7.71 -6.78
N LEU A 38 11.49 -7.98 -5.49
CA LEU A 38 12.09 -7.17 -4.44
C LEU A 38 13.61 -7.38 -4.33
N SER A 39 14.17 -8.37 -5.01
CA SER A 39 15.62 -8.56 -5.12
C SER A 39 16.29 -7.59 -6.11
N GLU A 40 15.51 -7.02 -7.05
CA GLU A 40 16.00 -6.02 -8.01
C GLU A 40 16.09 -4.60 -7.42
N GLY A 41 15.49 -4.37 -6.26
CA GLY A 41 15.44 -3.08 -5.57
C GLY A 41 14.06 -2.78 -4.98
N PHE A 42 13.97 -1.68 -4.26
CA PHE A 42 12.72 -1.24 -3.66
C PHE A 42 11.84 -0.53 -4.69
N PRO A 43 10.58 -0.98 -4.94
CA PRO A 43 9.76 -0.46 -6.02
C PRO A 43 9.14 0.91 -5.69
N LEU A 44 9.99 1.90 -5.44
CA LEU A 44 9.62 3.30 -5.30
C LEU A 44 9.79 4.00 -6.65
N LEU A 45 8.72 4.66 -7.14
CA LEU A 45 8.73 5.31 -8.45
C LEU A 45 9.88 6.28 -8.60
N THR A 46 10.56 6.21 -9.75
CA THR A 46 11.62 7.15 -10.14
C THR A 46 11.19 8.13 -11.21
N THR A 47 10.07 7.88 -11.92
CA THR A 47 9.52 8.80 -12.93
C THR A 47 8.77 10.00 -12.34
N LYS A 48 8.47 9.95 -11.05
CA LYS A 48 8.10 11.10 -10.21
C LYS A 48 8.50 10.81 -8.77
N LYS A 49 8.86 11.85 -8.02
CA LYS A 49 9.20 11.72 -6.60
C LYS A 49 7.96 11.32 -5.79
N VAL A 50 8.08 10.26 -4.99
CA VAL A 50 7.07 9.81 -4.01
C VAL A 50 7.53 10.23 -2.62
N HIS A 51 6.59 10.68 -1.77
CA HIS A 51 6.89 11.12 -0.41
C HIS A 51 7.00 9.92 0.54
N LEU A 52 8.16 9.26 0.56
CA LEU A 52 8.41 8.04 1.32
C LEU A 52 8.13 8.19 2.83
N LYS A 53 8.37 9.38 3.39
CA LYS A 53 8.05 9.64 4.81
C LYS A 53 6.59 9.34 5.12
N SER A 54 5.66 9.78 4.27
CA SER A 54 4.22 9.49 4.45
C SER A 54 3.93 8.00 4.34
N VAL A 55 4.56 7.29 3.38
CA VAL A 55 4.40 5.84 3.21
C VAL A 55 4.82 5.09 4.48
N ILE A 56 5.98 5.43 5.05
CA ILE A 56 6.50 4.74 6.25
C ILE A 56 5.60 5.02 7.46
N HIS A 57 5.24 6.29 7.72
CA HIS A 57 4.40 6.62 8.87
C HIS A 57 3.00 6.04 8.76
N GLU A 58 2.39 6.05 7.56
CA GLU A 58 1.09 5.41 7.34
C GLU A 58 1.14 3.90 7.61
N LEU A 59 2.17 3.21 7.11
CA LEU A 59 2.33 1.78 7.34
C LEU A 59 2.54 1.47 8.82
N LEU A 60 3.37 2.23 9.53
CA LEU A 60 3.58 2.06 10.97
C LEU A 60 2.29 2.31 11.76
N TRP A 61 1.50 3.29 11.36
CA TRP A 61 0.21 3.61 11.93
C TRP A 61 -0.80 2.48 11.73
N PHE A 62 -0.87 1.87 10.53
CA PHE A 62 -1.68 0.65 10.29
C PHE A 62 -1.20 -0.52 11.16
N ILE A 63 0.11 -0.77 11.23
CA ILE A 63 0.70 -1.84 12.03
C ILE A 63 0.42 -1.65 13.54
N ALA A 64 0.35 -0.42 14.01
CA ALA A 64 -0.03 -0.12 15.39
C ALA A 64 -1.51 -0.38 15.67
N GLY A 65 -2.35 -0.52 14.63
CA GLY A 65 -3.81 -0.67 14.77
C GLY A 65 -4.51 0.65 15.09
N ASP A 66 -3.82 1.77 14.93
CA ASP A 66 -4.35 3.10 15.20
C ASP A 66 -5.28 3.57 14.06
N THR A 67 -6.26 4.38 14.39
CA THR A 67 -7.26 4.94 13.47
C THR A 67 -7.50 6.44 13.68
N ASN A 68 -6.72 7.07 14.58
CA ASN A 68 -6.74 8.50 14.79
C ASN A 68 -5.55 9.16 14.07
N VAL A 69 -5.79 10.24 13.35
CA VAL A 69 -4.76 10.91 12.52
C VAL A 69 -3.70 11.66 13.32
N ARG A 70 -3.85 11.80 14.63
CA ARG A 70 -2.93 12.57 15.49
C ARG A 70 -1.47 12.15 15.31
N TYR A 71 -1.18 10.84 15.35
CA TYR A 71 0.17 10.34 15.13
C TYR A 71 0.73 10.77 13.78
N LEU A 72 -0.07 10.73 12.72
CA LEU A 72 0.33 11.14 11.38
C LEU A 72 0.63 12.64 11.34
N GLN A 73 -0.25 13.47 11.91
CA GLN A 73 -0.10 14.93 11.98
C GLN A 73 1.14 15.35 12.80
N GLU A 74 1.40 14.74 13.96
CA GLU A 74 2.60 14.96 14.78
C GLU A 74 3.89 14.65 14.01
N ASN A 75 3.81 13.77 13.01
CA ASN A 75 4.91 13.45 12.12
C ASN A 75 4.89 14.21 10.78
N GLY A 76 4.00 15.21 10.65
CA GLY A 76 3.88 16.04 9.43
C GLY A 76 3.34 15.28 8.22
N VAL A 77 2.47 14.30 8.44
CA VAL A 77 1.77 13.51 7.43
C VAL A 77 0.29 13.85 7.50
N THR A 78 -0.27 14.37 6.40
CA THR A 78 -1.63 14.93 6.33
C THR A 78 -2.54 14.20 5.34
N ILE A 79 -2.10 13.05 4.84
CA ILE A 79 -2.79 12.33 3.76
C ILE A 79 -4.15 11.74 4.15
N TRP A 80 -4.53 11.81 5.41
CA TRP A 80 -5.80 11.33 5.95
C TRP A 80 -6.68 12.43 6.54
N ASP A 81 -6.20 13.69 6.60
CA ASP A 81 -6.88 14.78 7.29
C ASP A 81 -8.27 15.08 6.72
N GLU A 82 -8.44 14.94 5.40
CA GLU A 82 -9.71 15.25 4.70
C GLU A 82 -10.86 14.30 5.08
N TRP A 83 -10.56 13.12 5.61
CA TRP A 83 -11.57 12.11 5.99
C TRP A 83 -11.79 12.03 7.50
N ALA A 84 -10.91 12.64 8.30
CA ALA A 84 -11.02 12.58 9.76
C ALA A 84 -12.17 13.45 10.28
N ASP A 85 -12.83 12.97 11.35
CA ASP A 85 -13.79 13.80 12.07
C ASP A 85 -13.09 14.90 12.89
N ALA A 86 -13.88 15.72 13.60
CA ALA A 86 -13.36 16.84 14.39
C ALA A 86 -12.37 16.43 15.51
N ASP A 87 -12.44 15.18 15.97
CA ASP A 87 -11.56 14.59 16.98
C ASP A 87 -10.39 13.84 16.37
N GLY A 88 -10.29 13.81 15.04
CA GLY A 88 -9.24 13.14 14.27
C GLY A 88 -9.47 11.64 14.05
N ASN A 89 -10.68 11.12 14.26
CA ASN A 89 -10.97 9.70 14.11
C ASN A 89 -11.47 9.38 12.70
N LEU A 90 -11.13 8.17 12.24
CA LEU A 90 -11.51 7.64 10.92
C LEU A 90 -12.46 6.43 11.02
N GLY A 91 -12.87 6.05 12.24
CA GLY A 91 -13.59 4.80 12.46
C GLY A 91 -12.68 3.57 12.31
N PRO A 92 -13.25 2.35 12.20
CA PRO A 92 -12.49 1.09 12.24
C PRO A 92 -11.79 0.78 10.90
N VAL A 93 -10.97 1.73 10.37
CA VAL A 93 -10.23 1.57 9.10
C VAL A 93 -9.06 0.59 9.26
N TYR A 94 -8.36 0.31 8.20
CA TYR A 94 -7.23 -0.60 7.99
C TYR A 94 -6.55 -1.17 9.24
N GLY A 95 -5.91 -0.32 10.06
CA GLY A 95 -5.17 -0.73 11.25
C GLY A 95 -6.04 -1.47 12.26
N HIS A 96 -7.26 -0.98 12.50
CA HIS A 96 -8.22 -1.65 13.37
C HIS A 96 -8.57 -3.05 12.86
N GLN A 97 -8.86 -3.19 11.57
CA GLN A 97 -9.20 -4.48 10.99
C GLN A 97 -8.01 -5.45 11.02
N TRP A 98 -6.81 -4.99 10.81
CA TRP A 98 -5.61 -5.83 10.85
C TRP A 98 -5.28 -6.34 12.26
N ARG A 99 -5.53 -5.52 13.29
CA ARG A 99 -5.07 -5.77 14.66
C ARG A 99 -6.20 -6.10 15.65
N PHE A 100 -7.40 -5.63 15.38
CA PHE A 100 -8.50 -5.69 16.35
C PHE A 100 -9.81 -6.12 15.70
N TRP A 101 -9.77 -7.10 14.77
CA TRP A 101 -10.96 -7.61 14.10
C TRP A 101 -11.98 -8.16 15.10
N PRO A 102 -13.21 -7.63 15.14
CA PRO A 102 -14.22 -8.09 16.10
C PRO A 102 -14.76 -9.48 15.71
N ALA A 103 -14.69 -10.44 16.62
CA ALA A 103 -15.30 -11.75 16.45
C ALA A 103 -16.68 -11.79 17.12
N PRO A 104 -17.64 -12.61 16.62
CA PRO A 104 -18.99 -12.70 17.17
C PRO A 104 -19.05 -13.15 18.62
N ASP A 105 -18.04 -13.84 19.13
CA ASP A 105 -17.90 -14.30 20.52
C ASP A 105 -17.26 -13.25 21.45
N GLY A 106 -17.07 -12.01 20.97
CA GLY A 106 -16.49 -10.90 21.73
C GLY A 106 -14.96 -10.86 21.77
N ARG A 107 -14.27 -11.83 21.17
CA ARG A 107 -12.81 -11.77 21.03
C ARG A 107 -12.40 -10.71 20.02
N SER A 108 -11.21 -10.17 20.22
CA SER A 108 -10.50 -9.40 19.21
C SER A 108 -9.45 -10.29 18.52
N ILE A 109 -9.44 -10.30 17.19
CA ILE A 109 -8.50 -11.10 16.41
C ILE A 109 -7.41 -10.17 15.84
N ASP A 110 -6.17 -10.42 16.23
CA ASP A 110 -4.99 -9.77 15.63
C ASP A 110 -4.52 -10.59 14.41
N GLN A 111 -5.05 -10.25 13.24
CA GLN A 111 -4.74 -10.95 11.99
C GLN A 111 -3.26 -10.83 11.64
N LEU A 112 -2.66 -9.65 11.89
CA LEU A 112 -1.26 -9.39 11.51
C LEU A 112 -0.29 -10.18 12.39
N ALA A 113 -0.51 -10.23 13.71
CA ALA A 113 0.29 -11.06 14.60
C ALA A 113 0.14 -12.55 14.27
N GLN A 114 -1.10 -13.01 13.98
CA GLN A 114 -1.35 -14.39 13.60
C GLN A 114 -0.67 -14.79 12.29
N VAL A 115 -0.64 -13.91 11.29
CA VAL A 115 0.01 -14.24 10.01
C VAL A 115 1.52 -14.34 10.17
N VAL A 116 2.15 -13.44 10.95
CA VAL A 116 3.59 -13.51 11.27
C VAL A 116 3.94 -14.81 12.00
N ASP A 117 3.13 -15.18 13.03
CA ASP A 117 3.34 -16.43 13.76
C ASP A 117 3.17 -17.67 12.85
N ARG A 118 2.17 -17.67 11.96
CA ARG A 118 1.94 -18.76 11.00
C ARG A 118 3.06 -18.89 9.98
N ILE A 119 3.60 -17.78 9.48
CA ILE A 119 4.77 -17.81 8.57
C ILE A 119 5.96 -18.50 9.23
N ARG A 120 6.18 -18.29 10.54
CA ARG A 120 7.26 -18.96 11.30
C ARG A 120 7.01 -20.45 11.51
N ARG A 121 5.76 -20.85 11.83
CA ARG A 121 5.43 -22.23 12.25
C ARG A 121 5.02 -23.12 11.10
N THR A 122 4.30 -22.58 10.12
CA THR A 122 3.70 -23.30 9.00
C THR A 122 3.80 -22.49 7.71
N PRO A 123 5.03 -22.26 7.20
CA PRO A 123 5.27 -21.38 6.06
C PRO A 123 4.57 -21.83 4.76
N ASP A 124 4.26 -23.13 4.63
CA ASP A 124 3.53 -23.73 3.51
C ASP A 124 2.00 -23.53 3.59
N SER A 125 1.50 -22.88 4.62
CA SER A 125 0.08 -22.62 4.81
C SER A 125 -0.51 -21.75 3.69
N ARG A 126 -1.67 -22.12 3.19
CA ARG A 126 -2.47 -21.32 2.25
C ARG A 126 -3.38 -20.30 2.95
N ARG A 127 -3.25 -20.16 4.28
CA ARG A 127 -4.06 -19.29 5.14
C ARG A 127 -3.25 -18.11 5.69
N LEU A 128 -2.21 -17.70 4.98
CA LEU A 128 -1.38 -16.54 5.32
C LEU A 128 -2.02 -15.27 4.74
N LEU A 129 -3.17 -14.88 5.29
CA LEU A 129 -4.02 -13.83 4.73
C LEU A 129 -4.46 -12.85 5.81
N VAL A 130 -4.51 -11.55 5.45
CA VAL A 130 -5.04 -10.45 6.25
C VAL A 130 -6.07 -9.70 5.41
N THR A 131 -7.24 -9.39 5.97
CA THR A 131 -8.29 -8.62 5.31
C THR A 131 -8.65 -7.36 6.09
N ALA A 132 -8.85 -6.27 5.37
CA ALA A 132 -9.41 -5.02 5.91
C ALA A 132 -10.88 -4.84 5.54
N TRP A 133 -11.40 -5.62 4.57
CA TRP A 133 -12.79 -5.52 4.14
C TRP A 133 -13.70 -6.29 5.11
N ASN A 134 -14.38 -5.54 5.97
CA ASN A 134 -15.34 -6.07 6.94
C ASN A 134 -16.75 -5.56 6.61
N PRO A 135 -17.62 -6.38 5.96
CA PRO A 135 -18.98 -5.95 5.62
C PRO A 135 -19.83 -5.50 6.82
N GLY A 136 -19.51 -5.99 8.02
CA GLY A 136 -20.22 -5.61 9.24
C GLY A 136 -19.83 -4.24 9.81
N GLU A 137 -18.73 -3.64 9.32
CA GLU A 137 -18.22 -2.37 9.86
C GLU A 137 -17.90 -1.33 8.78
N VAL A 138 -17.98 -1.69 7.49
CA VAL A 138 -17.59 -0.82 6.38
C VAL A 138 -18.32 0.52 6.37
N ASP A 139 -19.58 0.55 6.79
CA ASP A 139 -20.39 1.76 6.86
C ASP A 139 -20.01 2.70 8.03
N ARG A 140 -19.17 2.23 8.94
CA ARG A 140 -18.64 3.01 10.08
C ARG A 140 -17.27 3.59 9.79
N MET A 141 -16.69 3.28 8.63
CA MET A 141 -15.38 3.75 8.20
C MET A 141 -15.52 5.08 7.45
N ALA A 142 -14.70 6.06 7.77
CA ALA A 142 -14.66 7.33 7.05
C ALA A 142 -14.34 7.13 5.56
N LEU A 143 -13.52 6.11 5.26
CA LEU A 143 -13.23 5.67 3.90
C LEU A 143 -13.17 4.13 3.85
N PRO A 144 -14.11 3.46 3.12
CA PRO A 144 -14.05 2.02 2.92
C PRO A 144 -12.73 1.56 2.28
N PRO A 145 -12.10 0.47 2.76
CA PRO A 145 -10.78 0.05 2.32
C PRO A 145 -10.69 -0.14 0.81
N CYS A 146 -9.77 0.57 0.17
CA CYS A 146 -9.42 0.37 -1.24
C CYS A 146 -8.58 -0.90 -1.42
N HIS A 147 -7.52 -1.06 -0.62
CA HIS A 147 -6.72 -2.27 -0.55
C HIS A 147 -7.34 -3.24 0.47
N CYS A 148 -8.10 -4.22 -0.06
CA CYS A 148 -9.06 -5.00 0.71
C CYS A 148 -8.43 -6.15 1.48
N LEU A 149 -7.50 -6.86 0.87
CA LEU A 149 -6.84 -8.03 1.47
C LEU A 149 -5.46 -8.24 0.85
N PHE A 150 -4.59 -8.86 1.63
CA PHE A 150 -3.30 -9.32 1.14
C PHE A 150 -2.99 -10.72 1.68
N GLN A 151 -2.25 -11.48 0.87
CA GLN A 151 -1.87 -12.86 1.16
C GLN A 151 -0.37 -13.01 0.98
N PHE A 152 0.26 -13.77 1.89
CA PHE A 152 1.66 -14.15 1.78
C PHE A 152 1.82 -15.55 1.22
N TYR A 153 2.97 -15.76 0.59
CA TYR A 153 3.40 -17.05 0.07
C TYR A 153 4.88 -17.24 0.35
N VAL A 154 5.24 -18.40 0.88
CA VAL A 154 6.63 -18.75 1.17
C VAL A 154 7.07 -19.89 0.25
N ALA A 155 8.15 -19.68 -0.48
CA ALA A 155 8.80 -20.69 -1.30
C ALA A 155 10.31 -20.40 -1.39
N ASP A 156 11.13 -21.43 -1.40
CA ASP A 156 12.59 -21.34 -1.56
C ASP A 156 13.26 -20.35 -0.59
N GLY A 157 12.74 -20.28 0.64
CA GLY A 157 13.22 -19.34 1.67
C GLY A 157 12.93 -17.87 1.37
N LYS A 158 11.97 -17.58 0.48
CA LYS A 158 11.51 -16.25 0.12
C LYS A 158 10.06 -16.04 0.52
N LEU A 159 9.75 -14.83 0.99
CA LEU A 159 8.39 -14.36 1.29
C LEU A 159 7.91 -13.44 0.17
N SER A 160 6.81 -13.79 -0.48
CA SER A 160 6.10 -12.95 -1.44
C SER A 160 4.76 -12.49 -0.86
N CYS A 161 4.28 -11.33 -1.32
CA CYS A 161 3.00 -10.77 -0.92
C CYS A 161 2.15 -10.45 -2.15
N GLN A 162 0.89 -10.84 -2.14
CA GLN A 162 -0.10 -10.41 -3.14
C GLN A 162 -1.16 -9.56 -2.47
N LEU A 163 -1.34 -8.34 -2.98
CA LEU A 163 -2.41 -7.41 -2.59
C LEU A 163 -3.55 -7.48 -3.61
N TYR A 164 -4.80 -7.53 -3.13
CA TYR A 164 -5.98 -7.17 -3.92
C TYR A 164 -6.50 -5.78 -3.50
N GLN A 165 -6.52 -4.87 -4.46
CA GLN A 165 -7.04 -3.50 -4.33
C GLN A 165 -8.27 -3.34 -5.23
N ARG A 166 -9.47 -3.13 -4.63
CA ARG A 166 -10.74 -3.03 -5.36
C ARG A 166 -10.89 -1.75 -6.18
N SER A 167 -10.25 -0.68 -5.71
CA SER A 167 -10.31 0.67 -6.32
C SER A 167 -8.92 1.27 -6.27
N ALA A 168 -8.38 1.62 -7.43
CA ALA A 168 -6.97 2.00 -7.58
C ALA A 168 -6.85 3.31 -8.38
N ASP A 169 -6.74 4.45 -7.66
CA ASP A 169 -6.25 5.70 -8.26
C ASP A 169 -4.79 5.49 -8.68
N THR A 170 -4.61 5.29 -9.97
CA THR A 170 -3.32 4.86 -10.50
C THR A 170 -2.28 5.97 -10.44
N PHE A 171 -2.69 7.24 -10.49
CA PHE A 171 -1.72 8.34 -10.50
C PHE A 171 -1.26 8.74 -9.09
N LEU A 172 -2.17 8.95 -8.12
CA LEU A 172 -1.81 9.38 -6.77
C LEU A 172 -1.63 8.21 -5.80
N GLY A 173 -2.61 7.30 -5.72
CA GLY A 173 -2.67 6.28 -4.68
C GLY A 173 -1.77 5.07 -4.94
N VAL A 174 -1.83 4.48 -6.14
CA VAL A 174 -1.09 3.23 -6.46
C VAL A 174 0.41 3.30 -6.18
N PRO A 175 1.14 4.40 -6.46
CA PRO A 175 2.55 4.52 -6.09
C PRO A 175 2.84 4.37 -4.59
N PHE A 176 1.96 4.90 -3.74
CA PHE A 176 2.04 4.74 -2.28
C PHE A 176 1.77 3.29 -1.88
N ASN A 177 0.72 2.68 -2.45
CA ASN A 177 0.36 1.30 -2.14
C ASN A 177 1.45 0.30 -2.53
N ILE A 178 2.08 0.47 -3.71
CA ILE A 178 3.22 -0.36 -4.14
C ILE A 178 4.35 -0.28 -3.10
N ALA A 179 4.76 0.93 -2.73
CA ALA A 179 5.85 1.13 -1.78
C ALA A 179 5.49 0.60 -0.38
N SER A 180 4.26 0.83 0.10
CA SER A 180 3.79 0.41 1.42
C SER A 180 3.80 -1.12 1.56
N TYR A 181 3.21 -1.85 0.60
CA TYR A 181 3.16 -3.31 0.69
C TYR A 181 4.49 -4.00 0.36
N ALA A 182 5.32 -3.40 -0.50
CA ALA A 182 6.70 -3.85 -0.67
C ALA A 182 7.48 -3.70 0.64
N LEU A 183 7.33 -2.57 1.35
CA LEU A 183 7.95 -2.34 2.65
C LEU A 183 7.46 -3.32 3.71
N LEU A 184 6.14 -3.55 3.80
CA LEU A 184 5.56 -4.55 4.69
C LEU A 184 6.13 -5.96 4.42
N THR A 185 6.32 -6.31 3.15
CA THR A 185 6.91 -7.60 2.75
C THR A 185 8.36 -7.71 3.23
N LEU A 186 9.16 -6.66 3.07
CA LEU A 186 10.55 -6.61 3.59
C LEU A 186 10.59 -6.76 5.11
N MET A 187 9.72 -6.03 5.83
CA MET A 187 9.64 -6.06 7.30
C MET A 187 9.29 -7.47 7.80
N ILE A 188 8.25 -8.09 7.24
CA ILE A 188 7.82 -9.44 7.66
C ILE A 188 8.86 -10.48 7.26
N ALA A 189 9.48 -10.38 6.08
CA ALA A 189 10.57 -11.27 5.70
C ALA A 189 11.71 -11.22 6.72
N GLN A 190 12.18 -10.02 7.12
CA GLN A 190 13.20 -9.85 8.13
C GLN A 190 12.84 -10.52 9.46
N VAL A 191 11.68 -10.20 10.03
CA VAL A 191 11.31 -10.70 11.36
C VAL A 191 10.96 -12.20 11.38
N THR A 192 10.75 -12.80 10.22
CA THR A 192 10.51 -14.25 10.06
C THR A 192 11.73 -15.03 9.58
N GLY A 193 12.87 -14.34 9.36
CA GLY A 193 14.12 -14.96 8.91
C GLY A 193 14.11 -15.41 7.45
N LEU A 194 13.21 -14.85 6.64
CA LEU A 194 13.09 -15.11 5.21
C LEU A 194 13.73 -14.00 4.38
N ARG A 195 14.03 -14.29 3.11
CA ARG A 195 14.39 -13.26 2.13
C ARG A 195 13.09 -12.71 1.51
N ALA A 196 13.09 -11.45 1.09
CA ALA A 196 11.99 -10.93 0.29
C ALA A 196 11.96 -11.58 -1.11
N GLY A 197 10.76 -11.94 -1.57
CA GLY A 197 10.48 -12.45 -2.90
C GLY A 197 9.86 -11.38 -3.79
N GLU A 198 8.61 -11.59 -4.21
CA GLU A 198 7.87 -10.65 -5.05
C GLU A 198 6.79 -9.90 -4.26
N PHE A 199 6.54 -8.65 -4.64
CA PHE A 199 5.27 -7.99 -4.38
C PHE A 199 4.39 -8.07 -5.64
N ILE A 200 3.17 -8.58 -5.49
CA ILE A 200 2.20 -8.74 -6.56
C ILE A 200 1.00 -7.84 -6.26
N HIS A 201 0.74 -6.89 -7.14
CA HIS A 201 -0.37 -5.95 -6.99
C HIS A 201 -1.48 -6.28 -7.98
N THR A 202 -2.58 -6.81 -7.47
CA THR A 202 -3.79 -7.11 -8.25
C THR A 202 -4.85 -6.05 -7.97
N THR A 203 -5.34 -5.40 -9.02
CA THR A 203 -6.31 -4.31 -8.92
C THR A 203 -7.63 -4.66 -9.60
N GLY A 204 -8.75 -4.18 -9.03
CA GLY A 204 -10.10 -4.26 -9.59
C GLY A 204 -10.39 -3.09 -10.54
N ASP A 205 -11.16 -2.08 -10.08
CA ASP A 205 -11.35 -0.82 -10.82
C ASP A 205 -10.06 0.00 -10.76
N THR A 206 -9.38 0.08 -11.88
CA THR A 206 -8.04 0.69 -12.00
C THR A 206 -8.16 1.90 -12.90
N HIS A 207 -8.04 3.09 -12.32
CA HIS A 207 -8.44 4.31 -12.99
C HIS A 207 -7.44 5.45 -12.88
N ILE A 208 -7.57 6.39 -13.81
CA ILE A 208 -6.96 7.71 -13.82
C ILE A 208 -8.09 8.73 -13.85
N TYR A 209 -8.10 9.70 -12.95
CA TYR A 209 -9.04 10.81 -13.00
C TYR A 209 -8.82 11.66 -14.24
N LEU A 210 -9.90 12.16 -14.85
CA LEU A 210 -9.80 12.89 -16.12
C LEU A 210 -8.94 14.16 -16.01
N ASN A 211 -8.92 14.78 -14.84
CA ASN A 211 -8.08 15.96 -14.54
C ASN A 211 -6.60 15.62 -14.27
N HIS A 212 -6.20 14.33 -14.36
CA HIS A 212 -4.79 13.90 -14.20
C HIS A 212 -4.13 13.53 -15.55
N PHE A 213 -4.81 13.65 -16.67
CA PHE A 213 -4.29 13.17 -17.96
C PHE A 213 -3.00 13.85 -18.40
N ASP A 214 -2.87 15.16 -18.15
CA ASP A 214 -1.66 15.88 -18.53
C ASP A 214 -0.47 15.48 -17.65
N GLN A 215 -0.70 15.26 -16.36
CA GLN A 215 0.29 14.74 -15.41
C GLN A 215 0.75 13.32 -15.78
N VAL A 216 -0.18 12.47 -16.21
CA VAL A 216 0.13 11.12 -16.69
C VAL A 216 0.99 11.18 -17.96
N ARG A 217 0.63 12.04 -18.93
CA ARG A 217 1.44 12.25 -20.15
C ARG A 217 2.85 12.73 -19.81
N GLU A 218 2.97 13.69 -18.90
CA GLU A 218 4.29 14.15 -18.41
C GLU A 218 5.06 12.99 -17.78
N GLN A 219 4.44 12.18 -16.91
CA GLN A 219 5.12 11.06 -16.27
C GLN A 219 5.55 9.99 -17.29
N LEU A 220 4.74 9.73 -18.31
CA LEU A 220 5.05 8.77 -19.37
C LEU A 220 6.16 9.22 -20.32
N SER A 221 6.46 10.52 -20.37
CA SER A 221 7.59 11.08 -21.13
C SER A 221 8.94 10.90 -20.43
N ARG A 222 8.97 10.49 -19.16
CA ARG A 222 10.17 10.35 -18.34
C ARG A 222 10.67 8.91 -18.33
N GLU A 223 11.97 8.73 -18.58
CA GLU A 223 12.59 7.41 -18.48
C GLU A 223 12.77 7.01 -17.00
N PRO A 224 12.44 5.75 -16.63
CA PRO A 224 12.74 5.23 -15.31
C PRO A 224 14.23 5.23 -15.01
N ARG A 225 14.60 5.61 -13.79
CA ARG A 225 15.95 5.51 -13.26
C ARG A 225 16.10 4.23 -12.43
N PRO A 226 17.34 3.83 -12.06
CA PRO A 226 17.56 2.67 -11.21
C PRO A 226 16.72 2.71 -9.92
N LEU A 227 16.27 1.53 -9.48
CA LEU A 227 15.54 1.41 -8.23
C LEU A 227 16.45 1.69 -7.04
N PRO A 228 15.95 2.36 -5.99
CA PRO A 228 16.66 2.50 -4.73
C PRO A 228 16.70 1.20 -3.95
N VAL A 229 17.53 1.16 -2.93
CA VAL A 229 17.61 0.06 -1.96
C VAL A 229 17.03 0.52 -0.64
N MET A 230 16.04 -0.21 -0.13
CA MET A 230 15.50 -0.02 1.22
C MET A 230 16.29 -0.90 2.19
N LYS A 231 16.90 -0.28 3.20
CA LYS A 231 17.55 -0.98 4.30
C LYS A 231 16.73 -0.85 5.57
N LEU A 232 16.58 -1.95 6.27
CA LEU A 232 15.93 -2.02 7.56
C LEU A 232 16.99 -2.25 8.64
N ASN A 233 16.79 -1.68 9.84
CA ASN A 233 17.64 -1.95 10.99
C ASN A 233 17.61 -3.45 11.33
N PRO A 234 18.73 -4.18 11.17
CA PRO A 234 18.75 -5.62 11.36
C PRO A 234 18.54 -6.05 12.82
N ALA A 235 18.67 -5.14 13.78
CA ALA A 235 18.41 -5.42 15.19
C ALA A 235 16.92 -5.57 15.51
N VAL A 236 16.02 -5.13 14.63
CA VAL A 236 14.56 -5.25 14.83
C VAL A 236 14.11 -6.65 14.44
N THR A 237 13.63 -7.42 15.43
CA THR A 237 13.18 -8.82 15.28
C THR A 237 11.68 -9.00 15.51
N ASP A 238 10.98 -7.93 15.86
CA ASP A 238 9.53 -7.90 16.04
C ASP A 238 8.91 -6.85 15.11
N LEU A 239 7.89 -7.25 14.33
CA LEU A 239 7.19 -6.39 13.39
C LEU A 239 6.63 -5.12 14.07
N PHE A 240 6.16 -5.26 15.30
CA PHE A 240 5.52 -4.18 16.07
C PHE A 240 6.52 -3.25 16.77
N ALA A 241 7.81 -3.59 16.70
CA ALA A 241 8.89 -2.79 17.29
C ALA A 241 9.50 -1.77 16.32
N PHE A 242 9.25 -1.88 15.04
CA PHE A 242 9.77 -0.93 14.04
C PHE A 242 9.36 0.51 14.35
N ARG A 243 10.31 1.43 14.14
CA ARG A 243 10.13 2.89 14.23
C ARG A 243 10.63 3.55 12.96
N TYR A 244 10.24 4.79 12.70
CA TYR A 244 10.64 5.51 11.48
C TYR A 244 12.16 5.53 11.24
N GLY A 245 12.97 5.64 12.29
CA GLY A 245 14.43 5.63 12.20
C GLY A 245 15.07 4.28 11.82
N ASP A 246 14.28 3.20 11.75
CA ASP A 246 14.76 1.87 11.36
C ASP A 246 14.80 1.66 9.84
N PHE A 247 14.37 2.67 9.07
CA PHE A 247 14.33 2.61 7.61
C PHE A 247 15.32 3.59 7.00
N SER A 248 16.14 3.11 6.06
CA SER A 248 17.09 3.92 5.30
C SER A 248 16.95 3.62 3.80
N LEU A 249 16.73 4.66 3.00
CA LEU A 249 16.63 4.55 1.55
C LEU A 249 17.92 5.03 0.90
N GLU A 250 18.58 4.16 0.13
CA GLU A 250 19.82 4.47 -0.57
C GLU A 250 19.59 4.53 -2.09
N GLY A 251 20.26 5.48 -2.75
CA GLY A 251 20.26 5.58 -4.21
C GLY A 251 18.95 6.06 -4.82
N TYR A 252 18.07 6.75 -4.07
CA TYR A 252 16.83 7.27 -4.62
C TYR A 252 17.07 8.58 -5.38
N ASP A 253 17.09 8.52 -6.70
CA ASP A 253 17.27 9.65 -7.63
C ASP A 253 16.05 9.76 -8.56
N PRO A 254 14.88 10.24 -8.07
CA PRO A 254 13.69 10.38 -8.89
C PRO A 254 13.69 11.65 -9.73
N TRP A 255 12.90 11.64 -10.81
CA TRP A 255 12.43 12.88 -11.42
C TRP A 255 11.62 13.72 -10.42
N PRO A 256 11.52 15.04 -10.61
CA PRO A 256 10.72 15.91 -9.73
C PRO A 256 9.27 15.41 -9.56
N ALA A 257 8.68 15.78 -8.43
CA ALA A 257 7.27 15.48 -8.18
C ALA A 257 6.36 16.12 -9.24
N ILE A 258 5.29 15.44 -9.60
CA ILE A 258 4.22 15.98 -10.45
C ILE A 258 3.00 16.18 -9.54
N LYS A 259 2.57 17.42 -9.38
CA LYS A 259 1.39 17.77 -8.57
C LYS A 259 0.12 17.47 -9.33
N ALA A 260 -0.90 16.96 -8.64
CA ALA A 260 -2.24 16.78 -9.15
C ALA A 260 -3.27 17.06 -8.04
N PRO A 261 -4.48 17.52 -8.37
CA PRO A 261 -5.54 17.71 -7.38
C PRO A 261 -6.01 16.34 -6.86
N VAL A 262 -6.33 16.28 -5.56
CA VAL A 262 -6.98 15.11 -4.96
C VAL A 262 -8.46 15.15 -5.33
N ALA A 263 -9.03 14.02 -5.76
CA ALA A 263 -10.47 13.87 -5.97
C ALA A 263 -11.11 13.32 -4.68
N VAL A 264 -11.98 14.12 -4.05
CA VAL A 264 -12.61 13.82 -2.74
C VAL A 264 -14.10 13.53 -2.93
#